data_17b741528d86b595dfba3ff925d41c04
#
_entry.id   17b741528d86b595dfba3ff925d41c04
#
_cell.length_a   1.000
_cell.length_b   1.000
_cell.length_c   1.000
_cell.angle_alpha   90.00
_cell.angle_beta   90.00
_cell.angle_gamma   90.00
#
_symmetry.space_group_name_H-M   'P 1'
#
loop_
_entity.id
_entity.type
_entity.pdbx_description
1 polymer ?
#
loop_
_entity_poly.entity_id
_entity_poly.type
_entity_poly.pdbx_seq_one_letter_code
_entity_poly.pdbx_strand_id
1 'polypeptide(L)'
;MRQKKRQQSVLISGAGIGGPALAYWLDRYGYEVTVVEQAAGPRPGGHAIDVRGPALEVAERMGVLDRIHGLSTDLRGMSVVDDEGQELFRTTERTVSGGDLDSPDVEILRDDLAAVVADAGGAGIEYVYGDSIDRLEQDADDVRVVFRGGTKRRFDLVVGADGLHSHTRRLAFGPEEDYLHHLGTSLAVWTAPNFLGLDRWQVVYKMGGDLWGGMVMSVRDNQEVRVYVGFDWDEPPAESDTGDPHAQKRLIAREFAKARWEMPRLLEHMWGAPDFLFDSMAQIRMDSWSRGRVALLGDAGYCGSPMSGQGTSMALVGAYVLAGEVKAADGDHAAAFAAYERELRGYVTANQELALTNKAVMDARDAMDLGEVEGEEFVADLRADLDVANSYSLKEY
;
A
#
# COMPACT_ATOMS: atom_id res chain seq x y z
N MET A 1 -22.98 -22.23 36.16
CA MET A 1 -21.88 -22.52 35.22
C MET A 1 -22.05 -21.56 34.05
N ARG A 2 -21.15 -20.57 33.87
CA ARG A 2 -21.11 -19.78 32.61
C ARG A 2 -20.71 -20.74 31.51
N GLN A 3 -21.57 -20.99 30.51
CA GLN A 3 -21.17 -21.69 29.30
C GLN A 3 -19.96 -20.94 28.75
N LYS A 4 -18.86 -21.64 28.50
CA LYS A 4 -17.70 -21.10 27.78
C LYS A 4 -18.24 -20.63 26.42
N LYS A 5 -18.23 -19.31 26.17
CA LYS A 5 -18.60 -18.74 24.86
C LYS A 5 -17.71 -19.41 23.80
N ARG A 6 -18.29 -19.91 22.73
CA ARG A 6 -17.52 -20.49 21.61
C ARG A 6 -16.57 -19.40 21.09
N GLN A 7 -15.31 -19.75 20.93
CA GLN A 7 -14.35 -18.86 20.28
C GLN A 7 -14.84 -18.60 18.84
N GLN A 8 -14.92 -17.33 18.46
CA GLN A 8 -15.33 -16.96 17.12
C GLN A 8 -14.14 -17.10 16.15
N SER A 9 -14.43 -17.61 14.96
CA SER A 9 -13.46 -17.83 13.90
C SER A 9 -13.53 -16.74 12.84
N VAL A 10 -12.36 -16.24 12.42
CA VAL A 10 -12.24 -15.20 11.41
C VAL A 10 -11.30 -15.66 10.31
N LEU A 11 -11.76 -15.59 9.05
CA LEU A 11 -10.92 -15.75 7.88
C LEU A 11 -10.49 -14.35 7.39
N ILE A 12 -9.20 -14.17 7.16
CA ILE A 12 -8.62 -12.99 6.53
C ILE A 12 -8.07 -13.40 5.17
N SER A 13 -8.50 -12.76 4.10
CA SER A 13 -7.98 -12.96 2.74
C SER A 13 -6.91 -11.93 2.45
N GLY A 14 -5.66 -12.35 2.28
CA GLY A 14 -4.49 -11.53 2.01
C GLY A 14 -3.51 -11.43 3.18
N ALA A 15 -2.24 -11.76 2.91
CA ALA A 15 -1.12 -11.69 3.86
C ALA A 15 -0.14 -10.54 3.51
N GLY A 16 -0.68 -9.39 3.07
CA GLY A 16 0.09 -8.16 2.88
C GLY A 16 0.47 -7.52 4.22
N ILE A 17 0.09 -6.27 4.45
CA ILE A 17 0.32 -5.55 5.71
C ILE A 17 -0.94 -5.59 6.59
N GLY A 18 -2.08 -5.16 6.04
CA GLY A 18 -3.33 -5.07 6.82
C GLY A 18 -3.84 -6.40 7.35
N GLY A 19 -3.73 -7.49 6.55
CA GLY A 19 -4.18 -8.81 6.98
C GLY A 19 -3.45 -9.35 8.21
N PRO A 20 -2.10 -9.44 8.20
CA PRO A 20 -1.32 -9.83 9.39
C PRO A 20 -1.51 -8.89 10.58
N ALA A 21 -1.63 -7.55 10.36
CA ALA A 21 -1.92 -6.61 11.44
C ALA A 21 -3.29 -6.88 12.09
N LEU A 22 -4.31 -7.15 11.28
CA LEU A 22 -5.62 -7.54 11.79
C LEU A 22 -5.56 -8.89 12.54
N ALA A 23 -4.84 -9.86 11.98
CA ALA A 23 -4.65 -11.17 12.59
C ALA A 23 -3.99 -11.07 13.97
N TYR A 24 -2.96 -10.22 14.10
CA TYR A 24 -2.30 -9.93 15.38
C TYR A 24 -3.31 -9.44 16.46
N TRP A 25 -4.13 -8.46 16.12
CA TRP A 25 -5.08 -7.90 17.09
C TRP A 25 -6.20 -8.88 17.44
N LEU A 26 -6.76 -9.59 16.47
CA LEU A 26 -7.82 -10.56 16.70
C LEU A 26 -7.35 -11.74 17.54
N ASP A 27 -6.15 -12.28 17.29
CA ASP A 27 -5.54 -13.34 18.11
C ASP A 27 -5.38 -12.89 19.57
N ARG A 28 -4.87 -11.68 19.82
CA ARG A 28 -4.78 -11.08 21.17
C ARG A 28 -6.14 -10.90 21.84
N TYR A 29 -7.19 -10.71 21.07
CA TYR A 29 -8.56 -10.59 21.58
C TYR A 29 -9.28 -11.95 21.70
N GLY A 30 -8.59 -13.05 21.40
CA GLY A 30 -9.05 -14.40 21.62
C GLY A 30 -9.91 -14.98 20.50
N TYR A 31 -9.79 -14.48 19.28
CA TYR A 31 -10.42 -15.05 18.09
C TYR A 31 -9.57 -16.20 17.52
N GLU A 32 -10.18 -17.15 16.84
CA GLU A 32 -9.51 -18.16 16.02
C GLU A 32 -9.26 -17.56 14.63
N VAL A 33 -8.01 -17.33 14.28
CA VAL A 33 -7.66 -16.58 13.06
C VAL A 33 -7.00 -17.48 12.02
N THR A 34 -7.53 -17.45 10.81
CA THR A 34 -6.92 -18.06 9.62
C THR A 34 -6.65 -16.95 8.60
N VAL A 35 -5.43 -16.85 8.10
CA VAL A 35 -5.04 -15.96 7.00
C VAL A 35 -4.79 -16.82 5.76
N VAL A 36 -5.48 -16.51 4.64
CA VAL A 36 -5.22 -17.15 3.35
C VAL A 36 -4.51 -16.19 2.41
N GLU A 37 -3.47 -16.66 1.72
CA GLU A 37 -2.68 -15.87 0.75
C GLU A 37 -2.49 -16.67 -0.54
N GLN A 38 -2.79 -16.03 -1.68
CA GLN A 38 -2.67 -16.67 -3.00
C GLN A 38 -1.21 -16.97 -3.40
N ALA A 39 -0.26 -16.15 -2.93
CA ALA A 39 1.15 -16.39 -3.16
C ALA A 39 1.62 -17.62 -2.36
N ALA A 40 2.60 -18.36 -2.89
CA ALA A 40 3.15 -19.56 -2.25
C ALA A 40 3.94 -19.26 -0.96
N GLY A 41 4.15 -18.00 -0.63
CA GLY A 41 4.86 -17.51 0.55
C GLY A 41 4.92 -15.99 0.56
N PRO A 42 5.63 -15.39 1.53
CA PRO A 42 5.87 -13.96 1.56
C PRO A 42 6.48 -13.47 0.23
N ARG A 43 5.96 -12.37 -0.31
CA ARG A 43 6.44 -11.82 -1.59
C ARG A 43 7.69 -10.97 -1.31
N PRO A 44 8.84 -11.32 -1.89
CA PRO A 44 10.03 -10.49 -1.80
C PRO A 44 9.88 -9.21 -2.63
N GLY A 45 10.65 -8.19 -2.28
CA GLY A 45 10.68 -6.92 -2.99
C GLY A 45 9.47 -6.04 -2.68
N GLY A 46 9.37 -4.98 -3.40
CA GLY A 46 8.33 -3.98 -3.24
C GLY A 46 8.91 -2.58 -3.09
N HIS A 47 8.05 -1.61 -3.30
CA HIS A 47 8.40 -0.20 -3.16
C HIS A 47 8.62 0.20 -1.70
N ALA A 48 9.25 1.35 -1.50
CA ALA A 48 9.28 2.02 -0.21
C ALA A 48 7.88 2.53 0.13
N ILE A 49 7.53 2.44 1.38
CA ILE A 49 6.25 2.83 1.95
C ILE A 49 6.47 3.53 3.29
N ASP A 50 5.52 4.35 3.69
CA ASP A 50 5.63 5.12 4.90
C ASP A 50 4.71 4.60 6.01
N VAL A 51 5.23 4.60 7.23
CA VAL A 51 4.46 4.45 8.46
C VAL A 51 4.40 5.83 9.11
N ARG A 52 3.23 6.46 9.12
CA ARG A 52 3.05 7.86 9.50
C ARG A 52 1.93 8.05 10.52
N GLY A 53 2.04 9.12 11.30
CA GLY A 53 0.98 9.55 12.19
C GLY A 53 0.49 8.45 13.13
N PRO A 54 -0.84 8.20 13.23
CA PRO A 54 -1.41 7.21 14.14
C PRO A 54 -0.95 5.77 13.86
N ALA A 55 -0.40 5.48 12.67
CA ALA A 55 0.15 4.16 12.39
C ALA A 55 1.44 3.88 13.16
N LEU A 56 2.23 4.90 13.52
CA LEU A 56 3.38 4.75 14.41
C LEU A 56 2.93 4.30 15.80
N GLU A 57 1.86 4.88 16.33
CA GLU A 57 1.28 4.46 17.62
C GLU A 57 0.72 3.03 17.55
N VAL A 58 0.09 2.64 16.43
CA VAL A 58 -0.33 1.24 16.22
C VAL A 58 0.89 0.32 16.24
N ALA A 59 1.97 0.67 15.56
CA ALA A 59 3.21 -0.11 15.53
C ALA A 59 3.86 -0.21 16.93
N GLU A 60 3.82 0.87 17.72
CA GLU A 60 4.28 0.88 19.11
C GLU A 60 3.44 -0.06 19.98
N ARG A 61 2.10 0.01 19.88
CA ARG A 61 1.17 -0.87 20.60
C ARG A 61 1.30 -2.34 20.19
N MET A 62 1.71 -2.61 18.96
CA MET A 62 2.09 -3.94 18.49
C MET A 62 3.45 -4.40 19.01
N GLY A 63 4.30 -3.50 19.51
CA GLY A 63 5.66 -3.77 19.95
C GLY A 63 6.64 -3.98 18.79
N VAL A 64 6.37 -3.41 17.62
CA VAL A 64 7.18 -3.58 16.40
C VAL A 64 7.89 -2.30 15.96
N LEU A 65 7.61 -1.15 16.57
CA LEU A 65 8.11 0.15 16.13
C LEU A 65 9.66 0.21 16.07
N ASP A 66 10.35 -0.32 17.09
CA ASP A 66 11.82 -0.36 17.08
C ASP A 66 12.39 -1.19 15.93
N ARG A 67 11.71 -2.30 15.57
CA ARG A 67 12.11 -3.11 14.40
C ARG A 67 11.88 -2.36 13.10
N ILE A 68 10.79 -1.61 12.99
CA ILE A 68 10.47 -0.77 11.83
C ILE A 68 11.56 0.30 11.66
N HIS A 69 11.94 1.02 12.73
CA HIS A 69 13.04 1.97 12.69
C HIS A 69 14.37 1.34 12.27
N GLY A 70 14.66 0.14 12.77
CA GLY A 70 15.90 -0.59 12.45
C GLY A 70 15.98 -1.07 10.98
N LEU A 71 14.88 -1.02 10.24
CA LEU A 71 14.78 -1.44 8.82
C LEU A 71 14.40 -0.26 7.91
N SER A 72 14.45 0.97 8.41
CA SER A 72 14.19 2.17 7.61
C SER A 72 15.14 2.26 6.41
N THR A 73 14.72 2.95 5.36
CA THR A 73 15.55 3.19 4.17
C THR A 73 16.75 4.06 4.46
N ASP A 74 16.71 4.83 5.56
CA ASP A 74 17.78 5.69 6.06
C ASP A 74 18.39 6.61 4.98
N LEU A 75 17.55 7.19 4.14
CA LEU A 75 17.96 8.15 3.12
C LEU A 75 18.47 9.43 3.77
N ARG A 76 19.47 10.07 3.13
CA ARG A 76 20.09 11.31 3.59
C ARG A 76 19.73 12.53 2.77
N GLY A 77 18.92 12.36 1.75
CA GLY A 77 18.50 13.42 0.86
C GLY A 77 18.25 12.96 -0.56
N MET A 78 18.07 13.94 -1.42
CA MET A 78 17.78 13.69 -2.83
C MET A 78 18.42 14.71 -3.76
N SER A 79 18.55 14.33 -5.04
CA SER A 79 18.87 15.22 -6.15
C SER A 79 17.80 15.12 -7.23
N VAL A 80 17.64 16.19 -7.99
CA VAL A 80 16.90 16.21 -9.26
C VAL A 80 17.90 16.36 -10.39
N VAL A 81 17.82 15.51 -11.42
CA VAL A 81 18.68 15.55 -12.58
C VAL A 81 17.88 15.69 -13.88
N ASP A 82 18.48 16.29 -14.89
CA ASP A 82 17.93 16.41 -16.24
C ASP A 82 18.29 15.22 -17.15
N ASP A 83 17.92 15.31 -18.43
CA ASP A 83 18.20 14.31 -19.47
C ASP A 83 19.71 14.04 -19.70
N GLU A 84 20.56 15.00 -19.44
CA GLU A 84 22.02 14.88 -19.51
C GLU A 84 22.66 14.39 -18.21
N GLY A 85 21.87 14.24 -17.14
CA GLY A 85 22.33 13.88 -15.81
C GLY A 85 22.95 15.06 -15.04
N GLN A 86 22.70 16.28 -15.50
CA GLN A 86 23.11 17.47 -14.78
C GLN A 86 22.22 17.63 -13.54
N GLU A 87 22.83 17.84 -12.37
CA GLU A 87 22.10 18.11 -11.14
C GLU A 87 21.47 19.52 -11.20
N LEU A 88 20.15 19.56 -11.18
CA LEU A 88 19.35 20.78 -11.16
C LEU A 88 19.08 21.28 -9.74
N PHE A 89 18.92 20.32 -8.79
CA PHE A 89 18.60 20.61 -7.40
C PHE A 89 19.14 19.51 -6.49
N ARG A 90 19.50 19.85 -5.26
CA ARG A 90 19.92 18.92 -4.21
C ARG A 90 19.41 19.40 -2.85
N THR A 91 18.95 18.47 -2.03
CA THR A 91 18.57 18.74 -0.63
C THR A 91 18.94 17.57 0.29
N THR A 92 19.23 17.89 1.55
CA THR A 92 19.43 16.93 2.64
C THR A 92 18.33 17.06 3.71
N GLU A 93 17.26 17.77 3.41
CA GLU A 93 16.18 18.01 4.37
C GLU A 93 15.02 17.05 4.14
N ARG A 94 14.88 16.52 2.92
CA ARG A 94 13.76 15.66 2.54
C ARG A 94 14.02 14.80 1.32
N THR A 95 13.08 13.85 1.07
CA THR A 95 12.99 13.05 -0.15
C THR A 95 11.57 13.15 -0.73
N VAL A 96 11.40 12.76 -2.01
CA VAL A 96 10.07 12.70 -2.63
C VAL A 96 9.25 11.55 -2.04
N SER A 97 9.88 10.41 -1.75
CA SER A 97 9.18 9.24 -1.22
C SER A 97 8.86 9.34 0.27
N GLY A 98 9.85 9.74 1.10
CA GLY A 98 9.74 9.71 2.57
C GLY A 98 9.28 11.03 3.20
N GLY A 99 9.30 12.16 2.47
CA GLY A 99 9.01 13.47 3.02
C GLY A 99 10.19 14.08 3.79
N ASP A 100 9.93 14.84 4.85
CA ASP A 100 10.95 15.52 5.65
C ASP A 100 11.77 14.51 6.48
N LEU A 101 13.10 14.60 6.37
CA LEU A 101 14.03 13.63 7.01
C LEU A 101 14.14 13.78 8.52
N ASP A 102 13.71 14.90 9.10
CA ASP A 102 13.62 15.12 10.54
C ASP A 102 12.25 14.79 11.14
N SER A 103 11.33 14.25 10.32
CA SER A 103 10.02 13.78 10.73
C SER A 103 10.12 12.50 11.58
N PRO A 104 9.16 12.22 12.49
CA PRO A 104 9.06 10.94 13.18
C PRO A 104 8.62 9.78 12.26
N ASP A 105 8.19 10.09 11.04
CA ASP A 105 7.70 9.10 10.07
C ASP A 105 8.82 8.16 9.64
N VAL A 106 8.48 6.92 9.31
CA VAL A 106 9.46 5.90 8.93
C VAL A 106 9.18 5.41 7.53
N GLU A 107 10.11 5.66 6.61
CA GLU A 107 10.10 5.02 5.31
C GLU A 107 10.80 3.65 5.40
N ILE A 108 10.11 2.61 4.95
CA ILE A 108 10.57 1.21 5.02
C ILE A 108 10.19 0.47 3.74
N LEU A 109 10.93 -0.57 3.36
CA LEU A 109 10.51 -1.41 2.24
C LEU A 109 9.28 -2.25 2.61
N ARG A 110 8.37 -2.40 1.67
CA ARG A 110 7.08 -3.08 1.86
C ARG A 110 7.23 -4.52 2.35
N ASP A 111 8.20 -5.25 1.80
CA ASP A 111 8.46 -6.63 2.20
C ASP A 111 9.01 -6.75 3.61
N ASP A 112 9.86 -5.80 4.05
CA ASP A 112 10.37 -5.74 5.41
C ASP A 112 9.24 -5.45 6.41
N LEU A 113 8.39 -4.46 6.14
CA LEU A 113 7.25 -4.17 7.00
C LEU A 113 6.29 -5.36 7.07
N ALA A 114 5.98 -5.98 5.94
CA ALA A 114 5.10 -7.16 5.90
C ALA A 114 5.66 -8.31 6.76
N ALA A 115 6.98 -8.55 6.69
CA ALA A 115 7.65 -9.55 7.52
C ALA A 115 7.60 -9.18 9.01
N VAL A 116 7.89 -7.91 9.37
CA VAL A 116 7.84 -7.43 10.75
C VAL A 116 6.46 -7.61 11.36
N VAL A 117 5.40 -7.26 10.61
CA VAL A 117 4.01 -7.35 11.09
C VAL A 117 3.56 -8.81 11.18
N ALA A 118 3.89 -9.66 10.21
CA ALA A 118 3.56 -11.07 10.24
C ALA A 118 4.24 -11.81 11.39
N ASP A 119 5.52 -11.52 11.65
CA ASP A 119 6.29 -12.10 12.75
C ASP A 119 5.78 -11.69 14.14
N ALA A 120 5.11 -10.55 14.25
CA ALA A 120 4.50 -10.10 15.49
C ALA A 120 3.29 -10.97 15.90
N GLY A 121 2.70 -11.67 14.94
CA GLY A 121 1.56 -12.56 15.19
C GLY A 121 1.93 -13.74 16.09
N GLY A 122 0.97 -14.20 16.89
CA GLY A 122 1.12 -15.35 17.77
C GLY A 122 1.10 -16.68 17.02
N ALA A 123 1.57 -17.75 17.68
CA ALA A 123 1.51 -19.13 17.17
C ALA A 123 0.05 -19.64 16.99
N GLY A 124 -0.94 -18.90 17.44
CA GLY A 124 -2.37 -19.19 17.29
C GLY A 124 -2.95 -18.84 15.91
N ILE A 125 -2.21 -18.10 15.10
CA ILE A 125 -2.64 -17.67 13.76
C ILE A 125 -2.27 -18.74 12.74
N GLU A 126 -3.28 -19.26 12.02
CA GLU A 126 -3.05 -20.19 10.91
C GLU A 126 -2.81 -19.42 9.61
N TYR A 127 -1.67 -19.65 8.95
CA TYR A 127 -1.38 -19.12 7.61
C TYR A 127 -1.50 -20.22 6.56
N VAL A 128 -2.33 -20.00 5.53
CA VAL A 128 -2.53 -20.89 4.38
C VAL A 128 -2.03 -20.16 3.13
N TYR A 129 -0.84 -20.51 2.68
CA TYR A 129 -0.23 -19.98 1.47
C TYR A 129 -0.57 -20.82 0.23
N GLY A 130 -0.55 -20.19 -0.94
CA GLY A 130 -0.81 -20.86 -2.23
C GLY A 130 -2.29 -21.17 -2.47
N ASP A 131 -3.19 -20.54 -1.71
CA ASP A 131 -4.62 -20.72 -1.86
C ASP A 131 -5.37 -19.38 -1.77
N SER A 132 -6.62 -19.35 -2.17
CA SER A 132 -7.49 -18.17 -2.11
C SER A 132 -8.96 -18.58 -2.02
N ILE A 133 -9.84 -17.64 -1.68
CA ILE A 133 -11.28 -17.86 -1.70
C ILE A 133 -11.75 -18.03 -3.16
N ASP A 134 -12.42 -19.13 -3.47
CA ASP A 134 -13.09 -19.35 -4.77
C ASP A 134 -14.56 -18.92 -4.72
N ARG A 135 -15.25 -19.33 -3.65
CA ARG A 135 -16.66 -18.96 -3.42
C ARG A 135 -16.91 -18.64 -1.96
N LEU A 136 -17.86 -17.72 -1.76
CA LEU A 136 -18.26 -17.21 -0.47
C LEU A 136 -19.78 -17.15 -0.42
N GLU A 137 -20.37 -17.86 0.53
CA GLU A 137 -21.81 -17.85 0.79
C GLU A 137 -22.05 -17.58 2.25
N GLN A 138 -22.88 -16.62 2.60
CA GLN A 138 -23.18 -16.28 3.97
C GLN A 138 -24.67 -16.43 4.30
N ASP A 139 -24.96 -16.78 5.55
CA ASP A 139 -26.29 -16.79 6.12
C ASP A 139 -26.31 -16.07 7.48
N ALA A 140 -27.38 -16.27 8.27
CA ALA A 140 -27.50 -15.62 9.57
C ALA A 140 -26.44 -16.08 10.59
N ASP A 141 -25.91 -17.28 10.44
CA ASP A 141 -25.06 -17.93 11.45
C ASP A 141 -23.57 -17.90 11.11
N ASP A 142 -23.21 -18.12 9.83
CA ASP A 142 -21.82 -18.24 9.40
C ASP A 142 -21.59 -17.83 7.91
N VAL A 143 -20.31 -17.86 7.53
CA VAL A 143 -19.86 -17.73 6.14
C VAL A 143 -19.25 -19.05 5.71
N ARG A 144 -19.80 -19.65 4.67
CA ARG A 144 -19.28 -20.85 4.02
C ARG A 144 -18.30 -20.43 2.92
N VAL A 145 -17.08 -20.88 3.06
CA VAL A 145 -15.99 -20.59 2.13
C VAL A 145 -15.55 -21.86 1.43
N VAL A 146 -15.44 -21.78 0.12
CA VAL A 146 -14.75 -22.78 -0.72
C VAL A 146 -13.46 -22.13 -1.19
N PHE A 147 -12.35 -22.76 -0.86
CA PHE A 147 -11.03 -22.34 -1.33
C PHE A 147 -10.76 -22.86 -2.73
N ARG A 148 -9.88 -22.20 -3.49
CA ARG A 148 -9.50 -22.60 -4.84
C ARG A 148 -8.87 -23.99 -4.87
N GLY A 149 -8.16 -24.41 -3.82
CA GLY A 149 -7.68 -25.78 -3.61
C GLY A 149 -8.78 -26.81 -3.33
N GLY A 150 -10.07 -26.43 -3.32
CA GLY A 150 -11.23 -27.30 -3.12
C GLY A 150 -11.63 -27.55 -1.66
N THR A 151 -10.85 -27.08 -0.70
CA THR A 151 -11.17 -27.17 0.73
C THR A 151 -12.40 -26.33 1.04
N LYS A 152 -13.25 -26.83 1.95
CA LYS A 152 -14.45 -26.10 2.42
C LYS A 152 -14.36 -25.88 3.92
N ARG A 153 -14.56 -24.64 4.35
CA ARG A 153 -14.55 -24.27 5.77
C ARG A 153 -15.70 -23.29 6.08
N ARG A 154 -16.00 -23.12 7.36
CA ARG A 154 -16.98 -22.15 7.87
C ARG A 154 -16.28 -21.22 8.83
N PHE A 155 -16.66 -19.96 8.79
CA PHE A 155 -16.15 -18.90 9.65
C PHE A 155 -17.28 -18.02 10.16
N ASP A 156 -17.12 -17.47 11.34
CA ASP A 156 -18.08 -16.51 11.87
C ASP A 156 -18.01 -15.18 11.13
N LEU A 157 -16.80 -14.78 10.68
CA LEU A 157 -16.54 -13.55 9.92
C LEU A 157 -15.51 -13.83 8.80
N VAL A 158 -15.58 -13.03 7.74
CA VAL A 158 -14.57 -12.97 6.68
C VAL A 158 -14.13 -11.53 6.49
N VAL A 159 -12.83 -11.29 6.37
CA VAL A 159 -12.28 -9.96 6.07
C VAL A 159 -11.40 -10.04 4.83
N GLY A 160 -11.75 -9.26 3.81
CA GLY A 160 -10.92 -9.04 2.63
C GLY A 160 -9.85 -7.98 2.92
N ALA A 161 -8.58 -8.38 2.91
CA ALA A 161 -7.39 -7.54 3.00
C ALA A 161 -6.47 -7.82 1.80
N ASP A 162 -7.07 -8.15 0.66
CA ASP A 162 -6.45 -8.70 -0.55
C ASP A 162 -6.13 -7.62 -1.62
N GLY A 163 -6.03 -6.35 -1.17
CA GLY A 163 -5.46 -5.25 -1.95
C GLY A 163 -6.41 -4.61 -2.96
N LEU A 164 -5.84 -3.76 -3.83
CA LEU A 164 -6.58 -2.94 -4.78
C LEU A 164 -7.54 -3.75 -5.66
N HIS A 165 -7.09 -4.89 -6.18
CA HIS A 165 -7.86 -5.80 -7.03
C HIS A 165 -8.54 -6.92 -6.23
N SER A 166 -9.14 -6.57 -5.09
CA SER A 166 -9.71 -7.50 -4.13
C SER A 166 -10.69 -8.49 -4.74
N HIS A 167 -10.34 -9.77 -4.64
CA HIS A 167 -11.25 -10.84 -5.02
C HIS A 167 -12.40 -10.99 -4.02
N THR A 168 -12.14 -10.75 -2.73
CA THR A 168 -13.18 -10.77 -1.68
C THR A 168 -14.23 -9.68 -1.94
N ARG A 169 -13.81 -8.47 -2.34
CA ARG A 169 -14.73 -7.40 -2.76
C ARG A 169 -15.60 -7.86 -3.92
N ARG A 170 -15.00 -8.46 -4.94
CA ARG A 170 -15.72 -8.96 -6.12
C ARG A 170 -16.77 -10.02 -5.78
N LEU A 171 -16.43 -10.94 -4.88
CA LEU A 171 -17.34 -12.01 -4.45
C LEU A 171 -18.49 -11.52 -3.58
N ALA A 172 -18.26 -10.54 -2.70
CA ALA A 172 -19.23 -10.11 -1.71
C ALA A 172 -20.03 -8.86 -2.10
N PHE A 173 -19.45 -7.96 -2.91
CA PHE A 173 -20.03 -6.64 -3.19
C PHE A 173 -20.40 -6.45 -4.66
N GLY A 174 -19.67 -7.06 -5.59
CA GLY A 174 -19.90 -6.93 -7.02
C GLY A 174 -18.64 -6.66 -7.83
N PRO A 175 -18.79 -6.36 -9.12
CA PRO A 175 -17.66 -6.19 -10.01
C PRO A 175 -16.80 -5.00 -9.64
N GLU A 176 -15.51 -5.08 -9.99
CA GLU A 176 -14.51 -4.10 -9.58
C GLU A 176 -14.73 -2.72 -10.18
N GLU A 177 -15.21 -2.67 -11.40
CA GLU A 177 -15.52 -1.45 -12.15
C GLU A 177 -16.55 -0.53 -11.46
N ASP A 178 -17.35 -1.07 -10.54
CA ASP A 178 -18.30 -0.28 -9.75
C ASP A 178 -17.60 0.55 -8.66
N TYR A 179 -16.35 0.23 -8.31
CA TYR A 179 -15.64 0.78 -7.14
C TYR A 179 -14.28 1.38 -7.46
N LEU A 180 -13.63 0.92 -8.54
CA LEU A 180 -12.28 1.35 -8.92
C LEU A 180 -12.35 2.65 -9.71
N HIS A 181 -11.64 3.68 -9.22
CA HIS A 181 -11.52 5.00 -9.83
C HIS A 181 -10.07 5.28 -10.19
N HIS A 182 -9.73 5.18 -11.48
CA HIS A 182 -8.39 5.50 -11.97
C HIS A 182 -8.11 7.00 -11.88
N LEU A 183 -6.85 7.35 -11.59
CA LEU A 183 -6.37 8.74 -11.53
C LEU A 183 -5.62 9.18 -12.80
N GLY A 184 -5.62 8.36 -13.85
CA GLY A 184 -5.02 8.71 -15.14
C GLY A 184 -3.49 8.53 -15.19
N THR A 185 -2.90 7.85 -14.20
CA THR A 185 -1.45 7.63 -14.11
C THR A 185 -1.17 6.16 -13.85
N SER A 186 -0.13 5.61 -14.47
CA SER A 186 0.43 4.30 -14.14
C SER A 186 1.77 4.43 -13.40
N LEU A 187 2.07 3.45 -12.57
CA LEU A 187 3.32 3.32 -11.83
C LEU A 187 3.94 1.95 -12.08
N ALA A 188 5.21 1.92 -12.45
CA ALA A 188 6.01 0.72 -12.43
C ALA A 188 7.14 0.83 -11.42
N VAL A 189 7.42 -0.29 -10.72
CA VAL A 189 8.51 -0.37 -9.74
C VAL A 189 9.28 -1.67 -9.96
N TRP A 190 10.60 -1.60 -9.88
CA TRP A 190 11.46 -2.80 -9.91
C TRP A 190 12.78 -2.56 -9.20
N THR A 191 13.48 -3.66 -8.91
CA THR A 191 14.83 -3.63 -8.35
C THR A 191 15.89 -3.69 -9.46
N ALA A 192 16.95 -2.92 -9.29
CA ALA A 192 18.20 -3.04 -10.06
C ALA A 192 19.41 -3.03 -9.12
N PRO A 193 20.58 -3.55 -9.53
CA PRO A 193 21.82 -3.34 -8.79
C PRO A 193 22.13 -1.84 -8.66
N ASN A 194 22.74 -1.43 -7.55
CA ASN A 194 23.15 -0.03 -7.37
C ASN A 194 24.41 0.30 -8.17
N PHE A 195 24.33 0.28 -9.50
CA PHE A 195 25.43 0.64 -10.38
C PHE A 195 25.68 2.15 -10.48
N LEU A 196 24.73 2.95 -9.93
CA LEU A 196 24.84 4.40 -9.84
C LEU A 196 25.76 4.84 -8.69
N GLY A 197 26.09 3.95 -7.77
CA GLY A 197 26.89 4.25 -6.58
C GLY A 197 26.19 5.20 -5.60
N LEU A 198 24.87 5.17 -5.55
CA LEU A 198 24.08 5.96 -4.62
C LEU A 198 24.37 5.49 -3.19
N ASP A 199 24.66 6.43 -2.28
CA ASP A 199 24.87 6.17 -0.87
C ASP A 199 23.75 6.81 -0.05
N ARG A 200 22.74 6.01 0.29
CA ARG A 200 21.53 6.45 1.01
C ARG A 200 20.92 7.70 0.36
N TRP A 201 20.74 7.65 -0.95
CA TRP A 201 20.38 8.80 -1.75
C TRP A 201 19.27 8.48 -2.75
N GLN A 202 18.39 9.46 -2.96
CA GLN A 202 17.35 9.43 -3.97
C GLN A 202 17.71 10.35 -5.14
N VAL A 203 17.46 9.91 -6.34
CA VAL A 203 17.58 10.72 -7.56
C VAL A 203 16.24 10.75 -8.26
N VAL A 204 15.73 11.94 -8.51
CA VAL A 204 14.56 12.20 -9.35
C VAL A 204 15.06 12.58 -10.73
N TYR A 205 14.65 11.84 -11.73
CA TYR A 205 15.01 12.09 -13.13
C TYR A 205 13.86 12.81 -13.82
N LYS A 206 14.15 13.95 -14.45
CA LYS A 206 13.20 14.69 -15.28
C LYS A 206 13.45 14.34 -16.75
N MET A 207 12.39 13.95 -17.46
CA MET A 207 12.45 13.58 -18.87
C MET A 207 11.84 14.70 -19.73
N GLY A 208 12.67 15.36 -20.57
CA GLY A 208 12.24 16.17 -21.71
C GLY A 208 11.31 17.34 -21.44
N GLY A 209 11.36 17.97 -20.29
CA GLY A 209 10.62 19.22 -20.01
C GLY A 209 9.23 19.02 -19.41
N ASP A 210 8.49 17.96 -19.73
CA ASP A 210 7.08 17.86 -19.39
C ASP A 210 6.71 16.67 -18.47
N LEU A 211 7.63 15.74 -18.20
CA LEU A 211 7.25 14.51 -17.51
C LEU A 211 8.19 14.15 -16.37
N TRP A 212 7.61 13.59 -15.33
CA TRP A 212 8.30 12.74 -14.39
C TRP A 212 8.94 11.58 -15.15
N GLY A 213 10.25 11.67 -15.36
CA GLY A 213 10.98 10.58 -15.99
C GLY A 213 11.10 9.38 -15.06
N GLY A 214 11.11 9.62 -13.74
CA GLY A 214 11.20 8.55 -12.75
C GLY A 214 11.98 8.95 -11.51
N MET A 215 12.10 8.00 -10.60
CA MET A 215 12.83 8.13 -9.34
C MET A 215 13.65 6.86 -9.10
N VAL A 216 14.84 7.02 -8.58
CA VAL A 216 15.73 5.92 -8.20
C VAL A 216 16.24 6.18 -6.79
N MET A 217 16.13 5.20 -5.89
CA MET A 217 16.64 5.33 -4.53
C MET A 217 17.49 4.12 -4.15
N SER A 218 18.60 4.34 -3.43
CA SER A 218 19.41 3.26 -2.89
C SER A 218 18.72 2.61 -1.70
N VAL A 219 18.80 1.29 -1.62
CA VAL A 219 18.23 0.46 -0.56
C VAL A 219 19.15 -0.71 -0.23
N ARG A 220 18.85 -1.49 0.81
CA ARG A 220 19.60 -2.70 1.19
C ARG A 220 21.09 -2.42 1.35
N ASP A 221 21.44 -1.49 2.23
CA ASP A 221 22.83 -1.06 2.47
C ASP A 221 23.55 -0.63 1.18
N ASN A 222 22.87 0.10 0.31
CA ASN A 222 23.35 0.57 -0.97
C ASN A 222 23.72 -0.53 -1.99
N GLN A 223 23.27 -1.77 -1.80
CA GLN A 223 23.53 -2.85 -2.76
C GLN A 223 22.60 -2.79 -3.95
N GLU A 224 21.38 -2.32 -3.74
CA GLU A 224 20.31 -2.26 -4.72
C GLU A 224 19.76 -0.85 -4.85
N VAL A 225 19.05 -0.62 -5.94
CA VAL A 225 18.19 0.54 -6.11
C VAL A 225 16.76 0.10 -6.39
N ARG A 226 15.80 0.87 -5.89
CA ARG A 226 14.41 0.80 -6.34
C ARG A 226 14.20 1.86 -7.40
N VAL A 227 13.69 1.42 -8.54
CA VAL A 227 13.38 2.27 -9.69
C VAL A 227 11.88 2.44 -9.77
N TYR A 228 11.44 3.67 -9.87
CA TYR A 228 10.04 4.06 -10.03
C TYR A 228 9.92 4.84 -11.32
N VAL A 229 9.00 4.45 -12.18
CA VAL A 229 8.62 5.24 -13.35
C VAL A 229 7.10 5.31 -13.43
N GLY A 230 6.60 6.46 -13.86
CA GLY A 230 5.18 6.68 -14.07
C GLY A 230 4.94 7.42 -15.36
N PHE A 231 3.77 7.28 -15.92
CA PHE A 231 3.30 8.06 -17.07
C PHE A 231 1.79 8.24 -17.01
N ASP A 232 1.34 9.37 -17.53
CA ASP A 232 -0.07 9.72 -17.58
C ASP A 232 -0.73 9.21 -18.85
N TRP A 233 -2.04 9.02 -18.80
CA TRP A 233 -2.86 8.57 -19.92
C TRP A 233 -4.29 9.09 -19.79
N ASP A 234 -4.92 9.39 -20.92
CA ASP A 234 -6.34 9.77 -21.00
C ASP A 234 -7.26 8.54 -20.91
N GLU A 235 -6.83 7.41 -21.50
CA GLU A 235 -7.50 6.12 -21.43
C GLU A 235 -6.50 5.05 -20.98
N PRO A 236 -6.92 4.10 -20.09
CA PRO A 236 -6.02 3.05 -19.61
C PRO A 236 -5.42 2.27 -20.80
N PRO A 237 -4.08 2.11 -20.86
CA PRO A 237 -3.48 1.29 -21.88
C PRO A 237 -4.02 -0.14 -21.81
N ALA A 238 -4.32 -0.74 -22.97
CA ALA A 238 -4.86 -2.10 -23.04
C ALA A 238 -3.92 -3.13 -22.36
N GLU A 239 -2.61 -2.85 -22.36
CA GLU A 239 -1.60 -3.68 -21.71
C GLU A 239 -1.65 -3.62 -20.18
N SER A 240 -2.22 -2.56 -19.58
CA SER A 240 -2.29 -2.41 -18.11
C SER A 240 -3.19 -3.47 -17.48
N ASP A 241 -4.27 -3.85 -18.16
CA ASP A 241 -5.29 -4.75 -17.64
C ASP A 241 -5.01 -6.23 -17.92
N THR A 242 -3.95 -6.55 -18.65
CA THR A 242 -3.70 -7.94 -19.09
C THR A 242 -3.23 -8.87 -17.98
N GLY A 243 -2.71 -8.34 -16.87
CA GLY A 243 -2.04 -9.14 -15.84
C GLY A 243 -0.77 -9.87 -16.36
N ASP A 244 -0.33 -9.58 -17.61
CA ASP A 244 0.88 -10.13 -18.21
C ASP A 244 2.08 -9.21 -17.94
N PRO A 245 3.02 -9.58 -17.06
CA PRO A 245 4.19 -8.75 -16.75
C PRO A 245 5.06 -8.45 -17.99
N HIS A 246 5.07 -9.33 -18.99
CA HIS A 246 5.82 -9.06 -20.22
C HIS A 246 5.15 -8.00 -21.08
N ALA A 247 3.82 -7.98 -21.15
CA ALA A 247 3.09 -6.92 -21.85
C ALA A 247 3.30 -5.56 -21.16
N GLN A 248 3.21 -5.55 -19.84
CA GLN A 248 3.46 -4.36 -19.00
C GLN A 248 4.90 -3.84 -19.16
N LYS A 249 5.91 -4.70 -19.13
CA LYS A 249 7.31 -4.32 -19.37
C LYS A 249 7.53 -3.75 -20.78
N ARG A 250 6.86 -4.30 -21.80
CA ARG A 250 6.90 -3.74 -23.17
C ARG A 250 6.27 -2.36 -23.24
N LEU A 251 5.16 -2.14 -22.52
CA LEU A 251 4.52 -0.83 -22.40
C LEU A 251 5.52 0.19 -21.82
N ILE A 252 6.10 -0.10 -20.66
CA ILE A 252 7.11 0.78 -20.02
C ILE A 252 8.28 1.05 -20.97
N ALA A 253 8.84 0.03 -21.60
CA ALA A 253 9.96 0.22 -22.55
C ALA A 253 9.59 1.10 -23.75
N ARG A 254 8.32 1.09 -24.19
CA ARG A 254 7.81 1.95 -25.26
C ARG A 254 7.68 3.39 -24.81
N GLU A 255 7.04 3.62 -23.64
CA GLU A 255 6.83 4.97 -23.11
C GLU A 255 8.15 5.68 -22.80
N PHE A 256 9.13 4.95 -22.27
CA PHE A 256 10.45 5.47 -21.91
C PHE A 256 11.52 5.26 -22.99
N ALA A 257 11.13 4.95 -24.24
CA ALA A 257 12.09 4.70 -25.36
C ALA A 257 12.98 5.89 -25.69
N LYS A 258 12.57 7.11 -25.36
CA LYS A 258 13.32 8.35 -25.60
C LYS A 258 14.04 8.87 -24.37
N ALA A 259 13.83 8.24 -23.23
CA ALA A 259 14.46 8.63 -21.99
C ALA A 259 15.99 8.52 -22.09
N ARG A 260 16.68 9.46 -21.50
CA ARG A 260 18.14 9.60 -21.51
C ARG A 260 18.71 9.30 -20.12
N TRP A 261 19.73 9.99 -19.70
CA TRP A 261 20.45 9.74 -18.45
C TRP A 261 20.79 8.24 -18.33
N GLU A 262 20.54 7.62 -17.18
CA GLU A 262 20.76 6.20 -16.93
C GLU A 262 19.50 5.32 -17.17
N MET A 263 18.41 5.93 -17.62
CA MET A 263 17.14 5.23 -17.82
C MET A 263 17.23 4.03 -18.78
N PRO A 264 17.95 4.10 -19.92
CA PRO A 264 18.11 2.93 -20.79
C PRO A 264 18.70 1.71 -20.05
N ARG A 265 19.70 1.94 -19.18
CA ARG A 265 20.33 0.89 -18.39
C ARG A 265 19.43 0.37 -17.26
N LEU A 266 18.65 1.25 -16.64
CA LEU A 266 17.64 0.87 -15.64
C LEU A 266 16.56 -0.01 -16.28
N LEU A 267 16.09 0.32 -17.49
CA LEU A 267 15.14 -0.48 -18.26
C LEU A 267 15.69 -1.85 -18.66
N GLU A 268 17.00 -1.98 -18.94
CA GLU A 268 17.63 -3.29 -19.17
C GLU A 268 17.47 -4.20 -17.95
N HIS A 269 17.67 -3.67 -16.75
CA HIS A 269 17.49 -4.42 -15.50
C HIS A 269 16.03 -4.80 -15.23
N MET A 270 15.06 -4.02 -15.69
CA MET A 270 13.63 -4.30 -15.55
C MET A 270 13.25 -5.69 -16.09
N TRP A 271 13.82 -6.09 -17.22
CA TRP A 271 13.46 -7.36 -17.87
C TRP A 271 13.76 -8.58 -17.02
N GLY A 272 14.84 -8.55 -16.23
CA GLY A 272 15.26 -9.61 -15.34
C GLY A 272 14.79 -9.45 -13.90
N ALA A 273 14.15 -8.34 -13.55
CA ALA A 273 13.71 -8.07 -12.18
C ALA A 273 12.62 -9.06 -11.73
N PRO A 274 12.83 -9.76 -10.60
CA PRO A 274 11.87 -10.75 -10.09
C PRO A 274 10.68 -10.11 -9.39
N ASP A 275 10.80 -8.85 -9.01
CA ASP A 275 9.87 -8.07 -8.21
C ASP A 275 9.21 -6.92 -8.98
N PHE A 276 9.19 -7.02 -10.31
CA PHE A 276 8.53 -6.04 -11.14
C PHE A 276 7.05 -5.92 -10.76
N LEU A 277 6.66 -4.70 -10.44
CA LEU A 277 5.27 -4.29 -10.19
C LEU A 277 4.86 -3.27 -11.24
N PHE A 278 3.65 -3.41 -11.75
CA PHE A 278 3.00 -2.39 -12.57
C PHE A 278 1.53 -2.32 -12.17
N ASP A 279 1.04 -1.11 -11.94
CA ASP A 279 -0.38 -0.88 -11.65
C ASP A 279 -0.78 0.55 -12.05
N SER A 280 -2.09 0.76 -12.21
CA SER A 280 -2.63 2.11 -12.31
C SER A 280 -2.75 2.74 -10.92
N MET A 281 -2.47 4.02 -10.81
CA MET A 281 -2.81 4.77 -9.62
C MET A 281 -4.33 4.95 -9.56
N ALA A 282 -4.96 4.30 -8.59
CA ALA A 282 -6.41 4.25 -8.49
C ALA A 282 -6.87 4.34 -7.04
N GLN A 283 -8.15 4.65 -6.86
CA GLN A 283 -8.83 4.66 -5.57
C GLN A 283 -9.95 3.63 -5.57
N ILE A 284 -10.24 3.08 -4.38
CA ILE A 284 -11.45 2.31 -4.15
C ILE A 284 -12.44 3.18 -3.36
N ARG A 285 -13.60 3.44 -3.97
CA ARG A 285 -14.66 4.25 -3.37
C ARG A 285 -15.91 3.40 -3.19
N MET A 286 -16.32 3.24 -1.95
CA MET A 286 -17.47 2.41 -1.58
C MET A 286 -18.33 3.12 -0.52
N ASP A 287 -19.64 3.02 -0.66
CA ASP A 287 -20.60 3.54 0.32
C ASP A 287 -20.54 2.76 1.64
N SER A 288 -20.27 1.45 1.56
CA SER A 288 -20.05 0.59 2.74
C SER A 288 -18.90 -0.38 2.51
N TRP A 289 -18.11 -0.58 3.57
CA TRP A 289 -16.99 -1.54 3.59
C TRP A 289 -17.39 -2.89 4.18
N SER A 290 -18.67 -3.09 4.47
CA SER A 290 -19.17 -4.33 5.03
C SER A 290 -20.50 -4.76 4.41
N ARG A 291 -20.71 -6.08 4.32
CA ARG A 291 -21.95 -6.67 3.87
C ARG A 291 -22.22 -7.97 4.62
N GLY A 292 -23.18 -7.94 5.54
CA GLY A 292 -23.46 -9.07 6.43
C GLY A 292 -22.24 -9.41 7.28
N ARG A 293 -21.68 -10.60 7.12
CA ARG A 293 -20.53 -11.12 7.87
C ARG A 293 -19.18 -10.90 7.18
N VAL A 294 -19.18 -10.17 6.09
CA VAL A 294 -17.96 -9.85 5.31
C VAL A 294 -17.63 -8.39 5.46
N ALA A 295 -16.37 -8.07 5.80
CA ALA A 295 -15.82 -6.72 5.81
C ALA A 295 -14.59 -6.62 4.90
N LEU A 296 -14.24 -5.40 4.52
CA LEU A 296 -13.04 -5.07 3.75
C LEU A 296 -12.10 -4.20 4.58
N LEU A 297 -10.80 -4.36 4.37
CA LEU A 297 -9.73 -3.65 5.08
C LEU A 297 -8.67 -3.12 4.11
N GLY A 298 -8.22 -1.90 4.34
CA GLY A 298 -7.16 -1.28 3.54
C GLY A 298 -7.58 -1.10 2.08
N ASP A 299 -6.67 -1.34 1.16
CA ASP A 299 -6.91 -1.12 -0.27
C ASP A 299 -8.08 -1.93 -0.83
N ALA A 300 -8.45 -3.03 -0.20
CA ALA A 300 -9.62 -3.82 -0.60
C ALA A 300 -10.94 -3.04 -0.46
N GLY A 301 -11.04 -2.14 0.52
CA GLY A 301 -12.26 -1.39 0.81
C GLY A 301 -12.19 0.11 0.54
N TYR A 302 -10.99 0.70 0.63
CA TYR A 302 -10.83 2.15 0.65
C TYR A 302 -9.44 2.64 0.22
N CYS A 303 -8.85 2.02 -0.79
CA CYS A 303 -7.57 2.46 -1.34
C CYS A 303 -7.57 3.97 -1.60
N GLY A 304 -6.56 4.66 -1.07
CA GLY A 304 -6.38 6.11 -1.26
C GLY A 304 -5.55 6.46 -2.49
N SER A 305 -5.00 5.48 -3.20
CA SER A 305 -3.93 5.60 -4.22
C SER A 305 -2.53 5.80 -3.60
N PRO A 306 -1.48 5.33 -4.27
CA PRO A 306 -0.09 5.67 -3.91
C PRO A 306 0.17 7.17 -3.79
N MET A 307 -0.57 8.00 -4.54
CA MET A 307 -0.47 9.47 -4.48
C MET A 307 -0.87 10.07 -3.12
N SER A 308 -1.56 9.33 -2.25
CA SER A 308 -1.81 9.78 -0.88
C SER A 308 -0.59 9.61 0.04
N GLY A 309 0.35 8.71 -0.30
CA GLY A 309 1.44 8.31 0.59
C GLY A 309 1.00 7.61 1.89
N GLN A 310 -0.31 7.32 2.07
CA GLN A 310 -0.91 6.92 3.35
C GLN A 310 -1.50 5.50 3.36
N GLY A 311 -1.38 4.74 2.27
CA GLY A 311 -2.02 3.41 2.15
C GLY A 311 -1.66 2.45 3.28
N THR A 312 -0.39 2.41 3.66
CA THR A 312 0.13 1.59 4.77
C THR A 312 -0.43 2.03 6.11
N SER A 313 -0.43 3.33 6.36
CA SER A 313 -0.96 3.91 7.60
C SER A 313 -2.45 3.62 7.74
N MET A 314 -3.23 3.79 6.67
CA MET A 314 -4.65 3.43 6.64
C MET A 314 -4.89 1.93 6.87
N ALA A 315 -4.02 1.05 6.38
CA ALA A 315 -4.14 -0.39 6.59
C ALA A 315 -3.86 -0.80 8.05
N LEU A 316 -2.80 -0.24 8.67
CA LEU A 316 -2.45 -0.52 10.07
C LEU A 316 -3.51 0.03 11.04
N VAL A 317 -3.90 1.29 10.86
CA VAL A 317 -4.95 1.93 11.68
C VAL A 317 -6.28 1.21 11.49
N GLY A 318 -6.63 0.88 10.24
CA GLY A 318 -7.86 0.15 9.93
C GLY A 318 -7.91 -1.23 10.58
N ALA A 319 -6.80 -1.95 10.61
CA ALA A 319 -6.69 -3.26 11.27
C ALA A 319 -6.92 -3.14 12.79
N TYR A 320 -6.31 -2.15 13.43
CA TYR A 320 -6.49 -1.87 14.86
C TYR A 320 -7.94 -1.53 15.19
N VAL A 321 -8.55 -0.61 14.45
CA VAL A 321 -9.93 -0.16 14.69
C VAL A 321 -10.93 -1.28 14.43
N LEU A 322 -10.80 -2.02 13.31
CA LEU A 322 -11.69 -3.13 13.00
C LEU A 322 -11.66 -4.20 14.09
N ALA A 323 -10.46 -4.63 14.50
CA ALA A 323 -10.32 -5.61 15.58
C ALA A 323 -10.89 -5.10 16.92
N GLY A 324 -10.65 -3.83 17.23
CA GLY A 324 -11.14 -3.18 18.43
C GLY A 324 -12.67 -3.10 18.49
N GLU A 325 -13.31 -2.71 17.39
CA GLU A 325 -14.78 -2.66 17.31
C GLU A 325 -15.40 -4.06 17.31
N VAL A 326 -14.78 -5.05 16.68
CA VAL A 326 -15.21 -6.45 16.74
C VAL A 326 -15.13 -6.98 18.17
N LYS A 327 -14.07 -6.66 18.92
CA LYS A 327 -13.96 -6.99 20.36
C LYS A 327 -15.03 -6.29 21.18
N ALA A 328 -15.23 -4.98 20.99
CA ALA A 328 -16.15 -4.16 21.78
C ALA A 328 -17.61 -4.57 21.58
N ALA A 329 -17.98 -5.01 20.39
CA ALA A 329 -19.34 -5.42 20.05
C ALA A 329 -19.70 -6.83 20.56
N ASP A 330 -18.78 -7.58 21.14
CA ASP A 330 -19.01 -8.87 21.84
C ASP A 330 -19.85 -9.89 21.05
N GLY A 331 -19.64 -9.96 19.73
CA GLY A 331 -20.30 -10.90 18.82
C GLY A 331 -21.38 -10.30 17.92
N ASP A 332 -21.73 -9.05 18.10
CA ASP A 332 -22.60 -8.32 17.16
C ASP A 332 -21.75 -7.72 16.03
N HIS A 333 -21.54 -8.51 14.99
CA HIS A 333 -20.73 -8.08 13.83
C HIS A 333 -21.33 -6.89 13.07
N ALA A 334 -22.67 -6.75 13.05
CA ALA A 334 -23.30 -5.63 12.38
C ALA A 334 -22.99 -4.30 13.10
N ALA A 335 -23.09 -4.30 14.44
CA ALA A 335 -22.69 -3.15 15.25
C ALA A 335 -21.19 -2.86 15.13
N ALA A 336 -20.33 -3.91 15.13
CA ALA A 336 -18.88 -3.79 14.97
C ALA A 336 -18.51 -3.10 13.65
N PHE A 337 -19.02 -3.59 12.54
CA PHE A 337 -18.70 -3.08 11.21
C PHE A 337 -19.24 -1.65 10.99
N ALA A 338 -20.45 -1.36 11.48
CA ALA A 338 -20.98 0.00 11.44
C ALA A 338 -20.13 0.98 12.27
N ALA A 339 -19.61 0.53 13.42
CA ALA A 339 -18.72 1.34 14.24
C ALA A 339 -17.36 1.57 13.57
N TYR A 340 -16.76 0.52 13.00
CA TYR A 340 -15.53 0.59 12.21
C TYR A 340 -15.63 1.61 11.06
N GLU A 341 -16.68 1.52 10.24
CA GLU A 341 -16.89 2.46 9.14
C GLU A 341 -17.09 3.90 9.63
N ARG A 342 -17.89 4.09 10.65
CA ARG A 342 -18.14 5.43 11.22
C ARG A 342 -16.87 6.06 11.78
N GLU A 343 -16.04 5.26 12.44
CA GLU A 343 -14.80 5.70 13.06
C GLU A 343 -13.78 6.17 12.03
N LEU A 344 -13.61 5.43 10.93
CA LEU A 344 -12.56 5.68 9.96
C LEU A 344 -12.99 6.49 8.74
N ARG A 345 -14.28 6.67 8.48
CA ARG A 345 -14.76 7.28 7.24
C ARG A 345 -14.14 8.65 6.98
N GLY A 346 -14.05 9.50 7.99
CA GLY A 346 -13.45 10.84 7.86
C GLY A 346 -11.97 10.78 7.50
N TYR A 347 -11.20 9.93 8.18
CA TYR A 347 -9.78 9.73 7.93
C TYR A 347 -9.52 9.19 6.51
N VAL A 348 -10.27 8.20 6.08
CA VAL A 348 -10.16 7.63 4.73
C VAL A 348 -10.51 8.67 3.66
N THR A 349 -11.61 9.42 3.84
CA THR A 349 -12.01 10.45 2.88
C THR A 349 -10.94 11.52 2.73
N ALA A 350 -10.37 12.01 3.83
CA ALA A 350 -9.30 13.00 3.79
C ALA A 350 -8.07 12.51 3.02
N ASN A 351 -7.69 11.24 3.21
CA ASN A 351 -6.57 10.63 2.47
C ASN A 351 -6.87 10.41 0.98
N GLN A 352 -8.11 10.12 0.62
CA GLN A 352 -8.52 10.03 -0.78
C GLN A 352 -8.52 11.42 -1.45
N GLU A 353 -8.95 12.45 -0.75
CA GLU A 353 -8.91 13.84 -1.23
C GLU A 353 -7.47 14.34 -1.37
N LEU A 354 -6.58 13.99 -0.43
CA LEU A 354 -5.16 14.31 -0.50
C LEU A 354 -4.53 13.77 -1.80
N ALA A 355 -4.83 12.52 -2.18
CA ALA A 355 -4.32 11.95 -3.42
C ALA A 355 -4.76 12.74 -4.67
N LEU A 356 -5.98 13.26 -4.68
CA LEU A 356 -6.47 14.13 -5.77
C LEU A 356 -5.76 15.48 -5.79
N THR A 357 -5.51 16.04 -4.61
CA THR A 357 -4.75 17.31 -4.48
C THR A 357 -3.33 17.11 -5.00
N ASN A 358 -2.65 16.03 -4.60
CA ASN A 358 -1.30 15.72 -5.05
C ASN A 358 -1.24 15.49 -6.56
N LYS A 359 -2.23 14.78 -7.14
CA LYS A 359 -2.33 14.64 -8.60
C LYS A 359 -2.48 15.99 -9.29
N ALA A 360 -3.38 16.84 -8.81
CA ALA A 360 -3.57 18.17 -9.39
C ALA A 360 -2.32 19.06 -9.31
N VAL A 361 -1.55 18.96 -8.22
CA VAL A 361 -0.25 19.65 -8.08
C VAL A 361 0.76 19.10 -9.07
N MET A 362 0.84 17.79 -9.24
CA MET A 362 1.72 17.16 -10.24
C MET A 362 1.37 17.64 -11.65
N ASP A 363 0.09 17.57 -12.03
CA ASP A 363 -0.40 18.01 -13.35
C ASP A 363 -0.12 19.49 -13.63
N ALA A 364 -0.31 20.34 -12.61
CA ALA A 364 -0.03 21.78 -12.74
C ALA A 364 1.47 22.06 -12.95
N ARG A 365 2.34 21.27 -12.31
CA ARG A 365 3.79 21.38 -12.45
C ARG A 365 4.28 20.91 -13.82
N ASP A 366 3.70 19.82 -14.35
CA ASP A 366 4.02 19.34 -15.68
C ASP A 366 3.64 20.37 -16.77
N ALA A 367 2.63 21.19 -16.50
CA ALA A 367 2.21 22.28 -17.39
C ALA A 367 3.08 23.55 -17.29
N MET A 368 3.95 23.68 -16.28
CA MET A 368 4.86 24.80 -16.11
C MET A 368 6.22 24.51 -16.74
N ASP A 369 6.73 25.43 -17.54
CA ASP A 369 8.10 25.37 -18.06
C ASP A 369 9.08 25.58 -16.89
N LEU A 370 9.61 24.47 -16.36
CA LEU A 370 10.39 24.41 -15.13
C LEU A 370 11.82 24.98 -15.25
N GLY A 371 12.11 25.76 -16.29
CA GLY A 371 13.32 26.60 -16.33
C GLY A 371 13.32 27.71 -15.28
N GLU A 372 12.16 28.01 -14.68
CA GLU A 372 11.96 29.13 -13.75
C GLU A 372 11.53 28.75 -12.35
N VAL A 373 11.26 27.45 -12.04
CA VAL A 373 10.87 27.04 -10.68
C VAL A 373 12.11 26.83 -9.81
N GLU A 374 12.35 27.74 -8.88
CA GLU A 374 13.39 27.57 -7.87
C GLU A 374 13.09 26.32 -7.01
N GLY A 375 14.14 25.55 -6.69
CA GLY A 375 14.02 24.26 -6.00
C GLY A 375 13.23 24.29 -4.68
N GLU A 376 13.11 25.45 -4.03
CA GLU A 376 12.29 25.65 -2.83
C GLU A 376 10.78 25.55 -3.10
N GLU A 377 10.28 26.01 -4.26
CA GLU A 377 8.87 25.88 -4.64
C GLU A 377 8.50 24.43 -4.97
N PHE A 378 9.42 23.67 -5.56
CA PHE A 378 9.24 22.22 -5.78
C PHE A 378 8.98 21.46 -4.47
N VAL A 379 9.45 21.99 -3.37
CA VAL A 379 9.45 21.36 -2.04
C VAL A 379 8.28 21.82 -1.16
N ALA A 380 7.74 23.02 -1.37
CA ALA A 380 6.80 23.66 -0.44
C ALA A 380 5.42 22.98 -0.33
N ASP A 381 4.95 22.33 -1.41
CA ASP A 381 3.57 21.82 -1.47
C ASP A 381 3.37 20.42 -0.83
N LEU A 382 4.45 19.75 -0.42
CA LEU A 382 4.38 18.42 0.20
C LEU A 382 4.01 18.45 1.70
N ARG A 383 3.77 19.63 2.28
CA ARG A 383 3.42 19.78 3.71
C ARG A 383 1.97 19.42 4.05
N ALA A 384 1.06 19.43 3.07
CA ALA A 384 -0.34 19.05 3.29
C ALA A 384 -0.50 17.59 3.74
N ASP A 385 0.48 16.72 3.41
CA ASP A 385 0.48 15.32 3.75
C ASP A 385 0.51 15.05 5.26
N LEU A 386 1.25 15.87 6.01
CA LEU A 386 1.42 15.70 7.46
C LEU A 386 0.14 16.00 8.24
N ASP A 387 -0.63 17.00 7.83
CA ASP A 387 -1.88 17.38 8.51
C ASP A 387 -2.93 16.27 8.34
N VAL A 388 -2.99 15.66 7.16
CA VAL A 388 -3.92 14.55 6.88
C VAL A 388 -3.45 13.28 7.60
N ALA A 389 -2.16 12.96 7.59
CA ALA A 389 -1.61 11.80 8.30
C ALA A 389 -1.97 11.83 9.79
N ASN A 390 -1.92 13.00 10.42
CA ASN A 390 -2.20 13.20 11.84
C ASN A 390 -3.68 13.51 12.16
N SER A 391 -4.57 13.46 11.18
CA SER A 391 -5.99 13.87 11.36
C SER A 391 -6.84 12.89 12.17
N TYR A 392 -6.28 11.72 12.53
CA TYR A 392 -6.99 10.69 13.29
C TYR A 392 -6.31 10.41 14.64
N SER A 393 -7.11 10.37 15.70
CA SER A 393 -6.64 9.96 17.04
C SER A 393 -7.11 8.56 17.37
N LEU A 394 -6.20 7.67 17.76
CA LEU A 394 -6.53 6.28 18.08
C LEU A 394 -7.43 6.19 19.31
N LYS A 395 -8.47 5.38 19.20
CA LYS A 395 -9.35 4.98 20.29
C LYS A 395 -8.71 3.87 21.12
N GLU A 396 -9.01 3.82 22.40
CA GLU A 396 -8.61 2.72 23.28
C GLU A 396 -9.63 1.57 23.22
N TYR A 397 -9.14 0.33 23.09
CA TYR A 397 -9.96 -0.88 23.03
C TYR A 397 -9.60 -1.93 24.08
#